data_23c8f2349efd6b118ec28e72e4d310c1
#
_entry.id   23c8f2349efd6b118ec28e72e4d310c1
#
_cell.length_a   1.000
_cell.length_b   1.000
_cell.length_c   1.000
_cell.angle_alpha   90.00
_cell.angle_beta   90.00
_cell.angle_gamma   90.00
#
_symmetry.space_group_name_H-M   'P 1'
#
loop_
_entity.id
_entity.type
_entity.pdbx_description
1 polymer ?
#
loop_
_entity_poly.entity_id
_entity_poly.type
_entity_poly.pdbx_seq_one_letter_code
_entity_poly.pdbx_strand_id
1 'polypeptide(L)'
;MKLLNSDCIVEMQQLIDEGVQVDSVVTDPPYELGFMGKSWDSTGIAFQKETWELALQLLKPGGHLLAFGGSRTYHRMAVAIEDAGFEIRDQIMWLYGSGFPKSLNIGKAIDKKLGNKRKVLGTRITNVGMQGNNYKRGSKAGEVTVTEGNTEWEGWGTALKPAHEPVVMARKPLAENTVAENVLKHGTGGINIEACRIEGGERDARENNTSYGISRIGEENDIRGNKAIGKTSLGRFPANVMHDGSEVVVKEFPNTKSIKGKPRTSTIKNQTRLNNSQEVFVNNEYEDEGSAARFFYCPKVSKKERNR
;
A
#
# COMPACT_ATOMS: atom_id res chain seq x y z
N MET A 1 8.97 11.00 -24.45
CA MET A 1 7.72 10.95 -23.67
C MET A 1 6.60 11.52 -24.53
N LYS A 2 5.51 10.75 -24.78
CA LYS A 2 4.30 11.23 -25.47
C LYS A 2 3.32 11.68 -24.39
N LEU A 3 2.83 12.91 -24.45
CA LEU A 3 1.80 13.44 -23.56
C LEU A 3 0.50 13.52 -24.34
N LEU A 4 -0.54 12.86 -23.83
CA LEU A 4 -1.89 12.88 -24.40
C LEU A 4 -2.78 13.67 -23.43
N ASN A 5 -3.47 14.67 -23.93
CA ASN A 5 -4.36 15.54 -23.12
C ASN A 5 -5.78 15.44 -23.66
N SER A 6 -6.43 14.33 -23.38
CA SER A 6 -7.75 13.99 -23.87
C SER A 6 -8.44 13.02 -22.89
N ASP A 7 -9.66 12.59 -23.23
CA ASP A 7 -10.36 11.54 -22.50
C ASP A 7 -9.61 10.22 -22.57
N CYS A 8 -9.37 9.58 -21.42
CA CYS A 8 -8.52 8.38 -21.35
C CYS A 8 -9.14 7.17 -22.08
N ILE A 9 -10.46 7.06 -22.17
CA ILE A 9 -11.14 5.97 -22.89
C ILE A 9 -10.86 6.10 -24.39
N VAL A 10 -11.00 7.33 -24.91
CA VAL A 10 -10.75 7.63 -26.33
C VAL A 10 -9.28 7.37 -26.68
N GLU A 11 -8.37 7.87 -25.85
CA GLU A 11 -6.93 7.70 -26.09
C GLU A 11 -6.46 6.25 -25.96
N MET A 12 -6.98 5.50 -24.99
CA MET A 12 -6.66 4.07 -24.86
C MET A 12 -7.13 3.30 -26.10
N GLN A 13 -8.35 3.57 -26.59
CA GLN A 13 -8.85 2.92 -27.79
C GLN A 13 -7.98 3.25 -29.02
N GLN A 14 -7.61 4.53 -29.19
CA GLN A 14 -6.74 4.93 -30.29
C GLN A 14 -5.37 4.23 -30.23
N LEU A 15 -4.76 4.15 -29.03
CA LEU A 15 -3.49 3.46 -28.86
C LEU A 15 -3.60 1.95 -29.18
N ILE A 16 -4.74 1.34 -28.85
CA ILE A 16 -5.02 -0.06 -29.19
C ILE A 16 -5.11 -0.21 -30.72
N ASP A 17 -5.84 0.68 -31.38
CA ASP A 17 -6.02 0.67 -32.85
C ASP A 17 -4.67 0.91 -33.58
N GLU A 18 -3.78 1.69 -32.98
CA GLU A 18 -2.40 1.90 -33.44
C GLU A 18 -1.47 0.68 -33.15
N GLY A 19 -1.95 -0.35 -32.46
CA GLY A 19 -1.17 -1.54 -32.09
C GLY A 19 -0.14 -1.29 -30.98
N VAL A 20 -0.29 -0.23 -30.19
CA VAL A 20 0.62 0.09 -29.10
C VAL A 20 0.43 -0.89 -27.96
N GLN A 21 1.55 -1.40 -27.42
CA GLN A 21 1.58 -2.19 -26.19
C GLN A 21 2.54 -1.58 -25.17
N VAL A 22 2.13 -1.62 -23.89
CA VAL A 22 2.92 -1.10 -22.77
C VAL A 22 3.28 -2.21 -21.78
N ASP A 23 4.38 -2.01 -21.06
CA ASP A 23 4.86 -2.97 -20.05
C ASP A 23 4.06 -2.90 -18.76
N SER A 24 3.56 -1.72 -18.41
CA SER A 24 2.78 -1.48 -17.20
C SER A 24 1.83 -0.30 -17.37
N VAL A 25 0.76 -0.31 -16.57
CA VAL A 25 -0.17 0.82 -16.40
C VAL A 25 -0.16 1.24 -14.94
N VAL A 26 0.05 2.53 -14.68
CA VAL A 26 -0.07 3.12 -13.34
C VAL A 26 -1.07 4.25 -13.43
N THR A 27 -2.11 4.22 -12.60
CA THR A 27 -3.21 5.18 -12.69
C THR A 27 -3.75 5.57 -11.32
N ASP A 28 -4.20 6.81 -11.23
CA ASP A 28 -4.91 7.37 -10.08
C ASP A 28 -6.30 7.85 -10.57
N PRO A 29 -7.25 6.90 -10.73
CA PRO A 29 -8.58 7.23 -11.24
C PRO A 29 -9.40 7.96 -10.17
N PRO A 30 -10.54 8.57 -10.54
CA PRO A 30 -11.49 9.12 -9.58
C PRO A 30 -11.88 8.06 -8.53
N TYR A 31 -11.89 8.45 -7.23
CA TYR A 31 -12.20 7.50 -6.13
C TYR A 31 -13.69 7.29 -5.93
N GLU A 32 -14.51 7.99 -6.70
CA GLU A 32 -15.98 7.89 -6.70
C GLU A 32 -16.59 8.16 -5.31
N LEU A 33 -15.99 9.10 -4.58
CA LEU A 33 -16.42 9.53 -3.26
C LEU A 33 -17.35 10.74 -3.30
N GLY A 34 -17.64 11.28 -4.48
CA GLY A 34 -18.36 12.52 -4.68
C GLY A 34 -17.65 13.70 -4.00
N PHE A 35 -16.33 13.80 -4.16
CA PHE A 35 -15.49 14.76 -3.46
C PHE A 35 -16.01 16.19 -3.65
N MET A 36 -16.45 16.82 -2.57
CA MET A 36 -16.99 18.19 -2.57
C MET A 36 -18.12 18.44 -3.58
N GLY A 37 -18.90 17.40 -3.92
CA GLY A 37 -19.96 17.48 -4.93
C GLY A 37 -19.45 17.70 -6.37
N LYS A 38 -18.20 17.39 -6.63
CA LYS A 38 -17.60 17.52 -7.96
C LYS A 38 -18.00 16.35 -8.84
N SER A 39 -18.48 16.65 -10.03
CA SER A 39 -18.94 15.64 -10.99
C SER A 39 -17.85 14.68 -11.47
N TRP A 40 -16.60 15.13 -11.54
CA TRP A 40 -15.48 14.31 -11.96
C TRP A 40 -15.16 13.15 -11.00
N ASP A 41 -15.54 13.26 -9.70
CA ASP A 41 -15.34 12.21 -8.69
C ASP A 41 -16.64 11.43 -8.42
N SER A 42 -17.53 11.35 -9.41
CA SER A 42 -18.79 10.59 -9.39
C SER A 42 -19.22 10.16 -10.79
N THR A 43 -18.24 9.86 -11.63
CA THR A 43 -18.46 9.41 -13.02
C THR A 43 -18.74 7.93 -13.09
N GLY A 44 -18.35 7.17 -12.08
CA GLY A 44 -18.42 5.71 -12.05
C GLY A 44 -17.35 5.01 -12.90
N ILE A 45 -16.46 5.76 -13.56
CA ILE A 45 -15.48 5.20 -14.52
C ILE A 45 -14.58 4.14 -13.89
N ALA A 46 -14.17 4.33 -12.63
CA ALA A 46 -13.31 3.37 -11.92
C ALA A 46 -14.02 2.03 -11.60
N PHE A 47 -15.36 1.98 -11.68
CA PHE A 47 -16.16 0.78 -11.41
C PHE A 47 -16.67 0.11 -12.67
N GLN A 48 -16.37 0.67 -13.84
CA GLN A 48 -16.76 0.12 -15.14
C GLN A 48 -15.72 -0.88 -15.61
N LYS A 49 -16.14 -2.11 -15.83
CA LYS A 49 -15.31 -3.18 -16.37
C LYS A 49 -14.64 -2.79 -17.69
N GLU A 50 -15.38 -2.11 -18.54
CA GLU A 50 -14.97 -1.69 -19.90
C GLU A 50 -13.72 -0.80 -19.86
N THR A 51 -13.60 0.05 -18.84
CA THR A 51 -12.40 0.88 -18.63
C THR A 51 -11.15 0.02 -18.46
N TRP A 52 -11.26 -1.03 -17.67
CA TRP A 52 -10.15 -1.93 -17.37
C TRP A 52 -9.88 -2.92 -18.50
N GLU A 53 -10.87 -3.28 -19.30
CA GLU A 53 -10.68 -4.07 -20.52
C GLU A 53 -9.78 -3.34 -21.54
N LEU A 54 -9.91 -2.03 -21.67
CA LEU A 54 -9.00 -1.23 -22.52
C LEU A 54 -7.58 -1.24 -21.95
N ALA A 55 -7.42 -1.05 -20.63
CA ALA A 55 -6.11 -1.14 -19.98
C ALA A 55 -5.49 -2.54 -20.14
N LEU A 56 -6.30 -3.60 -20.07
CA LEU A 56 -5.86 -4.97 -20.27
C LEU A 56 -5.36 -5.18 -21.71
N GLN A 57 -6.07 -4.66 -22.71
CA GLN A 57 -5.67 -4.77 -24.10
C GLN A 57 -4.34 -4.08 -24.40
N LEU A 58 -4.11 -2.90 -23.82
CA LEU A 58 -2.85 -2.14 -23.96
C LEU A 58 -1.65 -2.84 -23.35
N LEU A 59 -1.84 -3.66 -22.33
CA LEU A 59 -0.73 -4.32 -21.65
C LEU A 59 -0.20 -5.50 -22.50
N LYS A 60 1.13 -5.66 -22.49
CA LYS A 60 1.77 -6.90 -22.91
C LYS A 60 1.32 -8.06 -22.01
N PRO A 61 1.33 -9.32 -22.48
CA PRO A 61 1.08 -10.48 -21.61
C PRO A 61 1.96 -10.47 -20.36
N GLY A 62 1.39 -10.63 -19.18
CA GLY A 62 2.12 -10.53 -17.90
C GLY A 62 2.40 -9.10 -17.42
N GLY A 63 2.02 -8.06 -18.17
CA GLY A 63 2.16 -6.67 -17.76
C GLY A 63 1.34 -6.35 -16.49
N HIS A 64 1.85 -5.43 -15.66
CA HIS A 64 1.22 -5.09 -14.38
C HIS A 64 0.40 -3.81 -14.46
N LEU A 65 -0.70 -3.81 -13.73
CA LEU A 65 -1.55 -2.64 -13.45
C LEU A 65 -1.40 -2.26 -11.98
N LEU A 66 -1.15 -0.98 -11.70
CA LEU A 66 -1.22 -0.37 -10.37
C LEU A 66 -2.29 0.71 -10.41
N ALA A 67 -3.38 0.52 -9.67
CA ALA A 67 -4.50 1.46 -9.61
C ALA A 67 -4.74 1.94 -8.19
N PHE A 68 -4.55 3.24 -7.94
CA PHE A 68 -4.83 3.87 -6.66
C PHE A 68 -6.34 3.97 -6.42
N GLY A 69 -6.76 3.87 -5.17
CA GLY A 69 -8.17 3.95 -4.82
C GLY A 69 -8.43 4.45 -3.41
N GLY A 70 -9.64 4.90 -3.17
CA GLY A 70 -10.09 5.30 -1.85
C GLY A 70 -10.43 4.09 -0.97
N SER A 71 -10.06 4.10 0.32
CA SER A 71 -10.29 3.01 1.27
C SER A 71 -11.76 2.57 1.38
N ARG A 72 -12.73 3.43 1.04
CA ARG A 72 -14.16 3.12 1.07
C ARG A 72 -14.70 2.50 -0.21
N THR A 73 -14.01 2.65 -1.32
CA THR A 73 -14.53 2.34 -2.67
C THR A 73 -13.62 1.42 -3.47
N TYR A 74 -12.35 1.25 -3.06
CA TYR A 74 -11.36 0.48 -3.81
C TYR A 74 -11.81 -0.96 -4.13
N HIS A 75 -12.60 -1.58 -3.24
CA HIS A 75 -13.10 -2.94 -3.43
C HIS A 75 -13.94 -3.07 -4.71
N ARG A 76 -14.74 -2.04 -5.06
CA ARG A 76 -15.54 -2.05 -6.29
C ARG A 76 -14.66 -1.94 -7.53
N MET A 77 -13.61 -1.12 -7.47
CA MET A 77 -12.61 -1.01 -8.52
C MET A 77 -11.83 -2.31 -8.67
N ALA A 78 -11.44 -2.95 -7.57
CA ALA A 78 -10.73 -4.23 -7.60
C ALA A 78 -11.57 -5.32 -8.28
N VAL A 79 -12.88 -5.39 -7.98
CA VAL A 79 -13.80 -6.31 -8.65
C VAL A 79 -13.91 -5.99 -10.14
N ALA A 80 -14.06 -4.73 -10.53
CA ALA A 80 -14.13 -4.34 -11.94
C ALA A 80 -12.84 -4.69 -12.71
N ILE A 81 -11.67 -4.54 -12.07
CA ILE A 81 -10.37 -4.96 -12.64
C ILE A 81 -10.32 -6.48 -12.81
N GLU A 82 -10.74 -7.24 -11.82
CA GLU A 82 -10.79 -8.72 -11.89
C GLU A 82 -11.76 -9.20 -12.97
N ASP A 83 -12.97 -8.61 -13.01
CA ASP A 83 -14.00 -8.92 -14.02
C ASP A 83 -13.54 -8.59 -15.45
N ALA A 84 -12.64 -7.62 -15.61
CA ALA A 84 -12.02 -7.29 -16.90
C ALA A 84 -10.99 -8.35 -17.37
N GLY A 85 -10.67 -9.33 -16.54
CA GLY A 85 -9.77 -10.43 -16.86
C GLY A 85 -8.35 -10.30 -16.31
N PHE A 86 -8.11 -9.37 -15.41
CA PHE A 86 -6.84 -9.30 -14.68
C PHE A 86 -6.76 -10.34 -13.57
N GLU A 87 -5.55 -10.76 -13.25
CA GLU A 87 -5.23 -11.50 -12.04
C GLU A 87 -4.87 -10.51 -10.92
N ILE A 88 -5.66 -10.45 -9.84
CA ILE A 88 -5.27 -9.68 -8.66
C ILE A 88 -4.07 -10.36 -8.01
N ARG A 89 -2.95 -9.63 -7.85
CA ARG A 89 -1.69 -10.17 -7.33
C ARG A 89 -1.42 -9.74 -5.91
N ASP A 90 -1.74 -8.48 -5.57
CA ASP A 90 -1.53 -7.93 -4.23
C ASP A 90 -2.34 -6.64 -4.05
N GLN A 91 -2.32 -6.12 -2.84
CA GLN A 91 -2.73 -4.78 -2.51
C GLN A 91 -1.56 -4.06 -1.84
N ILE A 92 -1.15 -2.92 -2.40
CA ILE A 92 -0.14 -2.07 -1.78
C ILE A 92 -0.85 -1.00 -0.95
N MET A 93 -0.32 -0.72 0.24
CA MET A 93 -0.80 0.35 1.09
C MET A 93 0.17 1.53 1.02
N TRP A 94 -0.31 2.68 0.52
CA TRP A 94 0.40 3.94 0.55
C TRP A 94 0.03 4.71 1.81
N LEU A 95 0.95 4.78 2.80
CA LEU A 95 0.73 5.48 4.07
C LEU A 95 1.15 6.95 3.96
N TYR A 96 0.30 7.86 4.47
CA TYR A 96 0.59 9.29 4.48
C TYR A 96 0.00 10.00 5.71
N GLY A 97 0.67 11.05 6.15
CA GLY A 97 0.27 11.82 7.35
C GLY A 97 -0.69 12.98 7.09
N SER A 98 -0.82 13.43 5.84
CA SER A 98 -1.50 14.67 5.47
C SER A 98 -3.02 14.58 5.35
N GLY A 99 -3.61 13.39 5.48
CA GLY A 99 -5.06 13.21 5.41
C GLY A 99 -5.81 14.02 6.47
N PHE A 100 -7.02 14.47 6.15
CA PHE A 100 -7.92 15.11 7.10
C PHE A 100 -9.29 14.41 7.12
N PRO A 101 -9.97 14.34 8.29
CA PRO A 101 -11.25 13.68 8.38
C PRO A 101 -12.34 14.50 7.72
N LYS A 102 -13.10 13.88 6.80
CA LYS A 102 -14.37 14.42 6.29
C LYS A 102 -15.50 14.03 7.24
N SER A 103 -15.32 14.34 8.53
CA SER A 103 -16.20 13.92 9.60
C SER A 103 -17.13 15.06 10.00
N LEU A 104 -18.44 14.78 10.04
CA LEU A 104 -19.41 15.68 10.65
C LEU A 104 -19.22 15.61 12.17
N ASN A 105 -19.17 16.76 12.83
CA ASN A 105 -19.21 16.81 14.30
C ASN A 105 -20.67 16.61 14.77
N ILE A 106 -20.94 15.46 15.36
CA ILE A 106 -22.30 15.06 15.76
C ILE A 106 -22.82 15.92 16.90
N GLY A 107 -22.02 16.21 17.93
CA GLY A 107 -22.41 17.10 19.03
C GLY A 107 -22.83 18.47 18.53
N LYS A 108 -22.04 19.09 17.63
CA LYS A 108 -22.40 20.36 16.99
C LYS A 108 -23.70 20.29 16.19
N ALA A 109 -23.92 19.22 15.47
CA ALA A 109 -25.13 19.06 14.65
C ALA A 109 -26.37 18.87 15.52
N ILE A 110 -26.27 18.14 16.62
CA ILE A 110 -27.34 17.92 17.60
C ILE A 110 -27.66 19.24 18.33
N ASP A 111 -26.64 19.94 18.85
CA ASP A 111 -26.86 21.23 19.53
C ASP A 111 -27.55 22.22 18.63
N LYS A 112 -27.14 22.29 17.35
CA LYS A 112 -27.81 23.14 16.36
C LYS A 112 -29.28 22.76 16.17
N LYS A 113 -29.59 21.45 16.11
CA LYS A 113 -30.95 20.95 15.93
C LYS A 113 -31.83 21.20 17.13
N LEU A 114 -31.28 21.13 18.34
CA LEU A 114 -31.97 21.33 19.60
C LEU A 114 -32.00 22.82 20.02
N GLY A 115 -31.31 23.72 19.32
CA GLY A 115 -31.19 25.13 19.70
C GLY A 115 -30.29 25.35 20.91
N ASN A 116 -29.48 24.40 21.31
CA ASN A 116 -28.59 24.51 22.45
C ASN A 116 -27.47 25.54 22.19
N LYS A 117 -27.16 26.33 23.21
CA LYS A 117 -26.00 27.24 23.18
C LYS A 117 -24.74 26.46 23.55
N ARG A 118 -23.71 26.60 22.72
CA ARG A 118 -22.40 25.98 22.95
C ARG A 118 -21.48 26.98 23.66
N LYS A 119 -20.70 26.49 24.62
CA LYS A 119 -19.68 27.28 25.30
C LYS A 119 -18.53 27.60 24.34
N VAL A 120 -18.15 28.85 24.23
CA VAL A 120 -16.96 29.25 23.44
C VAL A 120 -15.73 29.05 24.30
N LEU A 121 -14.78 28.24 23.78
CA LEU A 121 -13.49 27.94 24.43
C LEU A 121 -12.37 28.87 23.95
N GLY A 122 -12.53 29.44 22.74
CA GLY A 122 -11.53 30.32 22.15
C GLY A 122 -11.60 30.30 20.62
N THR A 123 -10.57 30.85 19.99
CA THR A 123 -10.38 30.82 18.54
C THR A 123 -9.06 30.14 18.23
N ARG A 124 -9.01 29.40 17.11
CA ARG A 124 -7.77 28.86 16.53
C ARG A 124 -7.61 29.34 15.11
N ILE A 125 -6.38 29.63 14.72
CA ILE A 125 -6.03 29.94 13.35
C ILE A 125 -5.87 28.61 12.59
N THR A 126 -6.59 28.46 11.50
CA THR A 126 -6.42 27.30 10.61
C THR A 126 -5.72 27.78 9.34
N ASN A 127 -4.63 27.12 8.98
CA ASN A 127 -3.90 27.39 7.74
C ASN A 127 -4.67 26.96 6.48
N VAL A 128 -5.88 26.50 6.63
CA VAL A 128 -6.70 25.96 5.55
C VAL A 128 -7.90 26.85 5.36
N GLY A 129 -7.88 27.63 4.31
CA GLY A 129 -9.07 28.30 3.78
C GLY A 129 -10.08 27.29 3.23
N MET A 130 -10.55 26.36 4.08
CA MET A 130 -11.61 25.41 3.78
C MET A 130 -12.94 25.92 4.30
N GLN A 131 -13.41 27.00 3.75
CA GLN A 131 -14.84 27.32 3.79
C GLN A 131 -15.30 27.58 2.36
N GLY A 132 -16.10 26.65 1.85
CA GLY A 132 -16.81 26.80 0.59
C GLY A 132 -16.00 26.45 -0.67
N ASN A 133 -16.72 26.30 -1.76
CA ASN A 133 -16.34 25.82 -3.08
C ASN A 133 -15.23 26.59 -3.85
N ASN A 134 -14.37 27.35 -3.17
CA ASN A 134 -13.32 28.13 -3.84
C ASN A 134 -11.93 27.75 -3.30
N TYR A 135 -11.28 26.83 -3.97
CA TYR A 135 -9.84 26.62 -3.89
C TYR A 135 -9.12 27.82 -4.53
N LYS A 136 -8.98 28.92 -3.81
CA LYS A 136 -8.04 29.98 -4.20
C LYS A 136 -6.70 29.69 -3.51
N ARG A 137 -5.70 29.33 -4.30
CA ARG A 137 -4.30 29.27 -3.89
C ARG A 137 -3.94 30.63 -3.29
N GLY A 138 -3.70 30.72 -1.97
CA GLY A 138 -3.39 31.97 -1.29
C GLY A 138 -4.51 32.52 -0.36
N SER A 139 -5.53 31.71 -0.03
CA SER A 139 -6.51 32.12 0.99
C SER A 139 -5.84 32.31 2.35
N LYS A 140 -6.08 33.47 2.96
CA LYS A 140 -5.59 33.85 4.30
C LYS A 140 -6.03 32.82 5.33
N ALA A 141 -5.18 32.56 6.32
CA ALA A 141 -5.53 31.80 7.50
C ALA A 141 -6.89 32.24 8.06
N GLY A 142 -7.81 31.31 8.25
CA GLY A 142 -9.13 31.60 8.79
C GLY A 142 -9.17 31.39 10.31
N GLU A 143 -9.81 32.27 11.04
CA GLU A 143 -10.14 32.04 12.44
C GLU A 143 -11.35 31.11 12.55
N VAL A 144 -11.21 30.06 13.34
CA VAL A 144 -12.29 29.14 13.66
C VAL A 144 -12.57 29.17 15.15
N THR A 145 -13.81 29.52 15.54
CA THR A 145 -14.24 29.47 16.91
C THR A 145 -14.34 28.05 17.41
N VAL A 146 -13.60 27.72 18.46
CA VAL A 146 -13.66 26.42 19.14
C VAL A 146 -14.78 26.50 20.18
N THR A 147 -15.70 25.55 20.11
CA THR A 147 -16.84 25.47 21.02
C THR A 147 -17.03 24.08 21.58
N GLU A 148 -17.56 23.97 22.78
CA GLU A 148 -17.92 22.76 23.49
C GLU A 148 -19.40 22.71 23.79
N GLY A 149 -20.03 21.56 23.58
CA GLY A 149 -21.44 21.31 23.93
C GLY A 149 -21.56 20.47 25.21
N ASN A 150 -22.81 20.31 25.66
CA ASN A 150 -23.13 19.58 26.92
C ASN A 150 -23.84 18.25 26.65
N THR A 151 -24.02 17.85 25.39
CA THR A 151 -24.67 16.58 25.07
C THR A 151 -23.69 15.39 25.21
N GLU A 152 -24.21 14.22 25.47
CA GLU A 152 -23.44 12.95 25.49
C GLU A 152 -22.74 12.65 24.15
N TRP A 153 -23.14 13.33 23.07
CA TRP A 153 -22.59 13.19 21.72
C TRP A 153 -21.42 14.15 21.46
N GLU A 154 -20.95 14.90 22.46
CA GLU A 154 -19.77 15.75 22.25
C GLU A 154 -18.54 14.88 21.98
N GLY A 155 -17.75 15.27 20.97
CA GLY A 155 -16.59 14.49 20.52
C GLY A 155 -16.91 13.36 19.51
N TRP A 156 -18.19 13.10 19.25
CA TRP A 156 -18.57 12.10 18.24
C TRP A 156 -18.46 12.66 16.83
N GLY A 157 -18.05 11.78 15.89
CA GLY A 157 -17.91 12.08 14.48
C GLY A 157 -18.43 10.95 13.59
N THR A 158 -18.46 11.18 12.28
CA THR A 158 -19.00 10.24 11.28
C THR A 158 -17.92 9.54 10.45
N ALA A 159 -16.66 9.94 10.56
CA ALA A 159 -15.59 9.37 9.74
C ALA A 159 -14.24 9.42 10.45
N LEU A 160 -13.39 8.46 10.13
CA LEU A 160 -11.99 8.44 10.52
C LEU A 160 -11.16 9.36 9.60
N LYS A 161 -10.00 9.78 10.08
CA LYS A 161 -8.99 10.43 9.25
C LYS A 161 -8.39 9.37 8.31
N PRO A 162 -8.39 9.59 6.99
CA PRO A 162 -7.69 8.69 6.09
C PRO A 162 -6.17 8.80 6.32
N ALA A 163 -5.49 7.68 6.34
CA ALA A 163 -4.05 7.60 6.55
C ALA A 163 -3.37 6.65 5.56
N HIS A 164 -4.12 6.04 4.66
CA HIS A 164 -3.60 5.23 3.57
C HIS A 164 -4.50 5.29 2.33
N GLU A 165 -3.88 5.05 1.19
CA GLU A 165 -4.54 4.75 -0.07
C GLU A 165 -4.20 3.30 -0.45
N PRO A 166 -5.21 2.44 -0.66
CA PRO A 166 -4.99 1.11 -1.21
C PRO A 166 -4.70 1.21 -2.71
N VAL A 167 -3.67 0.50 -3.17
CA VAL A 167 -3.33 0.39 -4.59
C VAL A 167 -3.58 -1.04 -5.01
N VAL A 168 -4.49 -1.25 -5.95
CA VAL A 168 -4.70 -2.57 -6.55
C VAL A 168 -3.50 -2.90 -7.42
N MET A 169 -2.83 -4.00 -7.13
CA MET A 169 -1.77 -4.54 -7.97
C MET A 169 -2.32 -5.77 -8.71
N ALA A 170 -2.50 -5.62 -10.00
CA ALA A 170 -3.03 -6.66 -10.86
C ALA A 170 -2.07 -6.96 -12.03
N ARG A 171 -2.24 -8.10 -12.65
CA ARG A 171 -1.41 -8.55 -13.77
C ARG A 171 -2.29 -9.06 -14.91
N LYS A 172 -1.98 -8.68 -16.14
CA LYS A 172 -2.54 -9.35 -17.31
C LYS A 172 -2.10 -10.82 -17.30
N PRO A 173 -2.98 -11.79 -17.57
CA PRO A 173 -2.60 -13.18 -17.67
C PRO A 173 -1.37 -13.41 -18.56
N LEU A 174 -0.58 -14.41 -18.23
CA LEU A 174 0.56 -14.82 -19.03
C LEU A 174 0.09 -15.41 -20.36
N ALA A 175 0.88 -15.22 -21.42
CA ALA A 175 0.68 -15.92 -22.70
C ALA A 175 1.48 -17.24 -22.73
N GLU A 176 2.47 -17.40 -21.85
CA GLU A 176 3.35 -18.57 -21.76
C GLU A 176 3.01 -19.39 -20.49
N ASN A 177 3.48 -20.64 -20.45
CA ASN A 177 3.19 -21.55 -19.35
C ASN A 177 3.82 -21.13 -18.01
N THR A 178 4.94 -20.40 -18.07
CA THR A 178 5.65 -19.93 -16.87
C THR A 178 5.98 -18.44 -16.94
N VAL A 179 6.17 -17.82 -15.78
CA VAL A 179 6.63 -16.42 -15.71
C VAL A 179 7.97 -16.25 -16.41
N ALA A 180 8.88 -17.22 -16.29
CA ALA A 180 10.21 -17.14 -16.90
C ALA A 180 10.12 -17.12 -18.43
N GLU A 181 9.32 -17.99 -19.01
CA GLU A 181 9.08 -18.02 -20.47
C GLU A 181 8.41 -16.72 -20.94
N ASN A 182 7.45 -16.23 -20.18
CA ASN A 182 6.77 -14.97 -20.50
C ASN A 182 7.73 -13.77 -20.46
N VAL A 183 8.62 -13.70 -19.47
CA VAL A 183 9.64 -12.65 -19.38
C VAL A 183 10.62 -12.74 -20.55
N LEU A 184 11.08 -13.94 -20.91
CA LEU A 184 11.99 -14.13 -22.04
C LEU A 184 11.37 -13.68 -23.36
N LYS A 185 10.09 -13.90 -23.56
CA LYS A 185 9.40 -13.60 -24.82
C LYS A 185 8.82 -12.20 -24.89
N HIS A 186 8.24 -11.71 -23.82
CA HIS A 186 7.48 -10.46 -23.78
C HIS A 186 8.13 -9.34 -22.95
N GLY A 187 9.14 -9.65 -22.15
CA GLY A 187 9.83 -8.72 -21.27
C GLY A 187 9.04 -8.36 -20.00
N THR A 188 7.88 -9.00 -19.77
CA THR A 188 6.92 -8.69 -18.70
C THR A 188 6.54 -9.94 -17.91
N GLY A 189 5.96 -9.77 -16.73
CA GLY A 189 5.50 -10.86 -15.85
C GLY A 189 6.24 -10.94 -14.51
N GLY A 190 7.47 -10.46 -14.45
CA GLY A 190 8.26 -10.37 -13.21
C GLY A 190 8.19 -9.00 -12.57
N ILE A 191 8.53 -8.94 -11.29
CA ILE A 191 8.73 -7.69 -10.53
C ILE A 191 10.22 -7.52 -10.29
N ASN A 192 10.77 -6.34 -10.55
CA ASN A 192 12.17 -6.03 -10.28
C ASN A 192 12.39 -5.83 -8.78
N ILE A 193 12.47 -6.94 -8.05
CA ILE A 193 12.67 -6.93 -6.59
C ILE A 193 13.97 -6.24 -6.21
N GLU A 194 15.02 -6.37 -7.02
CA GLU A 194 16.33 -5.77 -6.71
C GLU A 194 16.25 -4.24 -6.68
N ALA A 195 15.54 -3.63 -7.63
CA ALA A 195 15.33 -2.18 -7.68
C ALA A 195 14.40 -1.67 -6.56
N CYS A 196 13.59 -2.56 -5.98
CA CYS A 196 12.63 -2.22 -4.91
C CYS A 196 13.13 -2.58 -3.51
N ARG A 197 14.38 -3.06 -3.36
CA ARG A 197 14.89 -3.41 -2.04
C ARG A 197 14.95 -2.22 -1.10
N ILE A 198 14.58 -2.48 0.14
CA ILE A 198 14.64 -1.49 1.22
C ILE A 198 16.05 -1.54 1.80
N GLU A 199 16.73 -0.39 1.86
CA GLU A 199 18.06 -0.27 2.44
C GLU A 199 18.08 -0.90 3.85
N GLY A 200 19.11 -1.67 4.14
CA GLY A 200 19.29 -2.33 5.43
C GLY A 200 20.79 -2.51 5.72
N GLY A 201 21.14 -2.59 6.99
CA GLY A 201 22.50 -2.91 7.40
C GLY A 201 22.95 -4.31 6.97
N GLU A 202 24.25 -4.59 7.21
CA GLU A 202 24.81 -5.92 6.99
C GLU A 202 24.05 -6.97 7.83
N ARG A 203 23.72 -8.08 7.23
CA ARG A 203 22.98 -9.19 7.86
C ARG A 203 23.53 -10.53 7.40
N ASP A 204 23.21 -11.58 8.13
CA ASP A 204 23.59 -12.92 7.73
C ASP A 204 22.90 -13.31 6.43
N ALA A 205 23.69 -13.74 5.45
CA ALA A 205 23.19 -14.45 4.29
C ALA A 205 22.88 -15.88 4.70
N ARG A 206 21.67 -16.36 4.42
CA ARG A 206 21.25 -17.72 4.70
C ARG A 206 21.07 -18.50 3.41
N GLU A 207 21.36 -19.78 3.47
CA GLU A 207 21.09 -20.70 2.37
C GLU A 207 19.58 -20.70 2.08
N ASN A 208 19.20 -20.39 0.84
CA ASN A 208 17.79 -20.47 0.43
C ASN A 208 17.41 -21.96 0.32
N ASN A 209 16.86 -22.51 1.37
CA ASN A 209 16.21 -23.81 1.30
C ASN A 209 14.83 -23.62 0.65
N THR A 210 14.77 -23.72 -0.67
CA THR A 210 13.54 -23.59 -1.48
C THR A 210 12.59 -24.78 -1.35
N SER A 211 12.82 -25.67 -0.39
CA SER A 211 11.92 -26.80 -0.12
C SER A 211 10.76 -26.39 0.78
N TYR A 212 9.79 -25.62 0.26
CA TYR A 212 8.42 -25.75 0.70
C TYR A 212 7.84 -27.05 0.13
N GLY A 213 8.48 -28.17 0.45
CA GLY A 213 7.92 -29.49 0.25
C GLY A 213 6.98 -29.78 1.41
N ILE A 214 5.70 -30.02 1.11
CA ILE A 214 4.83 -30.74 2.03
C ILE A 214 5.53 -32.08 2.30
N SER A 215 6.15 -32.20 3.47
CA SER A 215 6.73 -33.45 3.91
C SER A 215 5.68 -34.55 3.88
N ARG A 216 5.88 -35.56 3.06
CA ARG A 216 5.10 -36.80 3.19
C ARG A 216 5.40 -37.38 4.56
N ILE A 217 4.32 -37.72 5.28
CA ILE A 217 4.40 -38.38 6.58
C ILE A 217 5.29 -39.61 6.44
N GLY A 218 6.48 -39.60 7.05
CA GLY A 218 7.37 -40.73 7.10
C GLY A 218 8.84 -40.54 6.64
N GLU A 219 9.18 -39.38 6.08
CA GLU A 219 10.60 -39.09 5.76
C GLU A 219 11.23 -38.27 6.89
N GLU A 220 12.44 -38.61 7.30
CA GLU A 220 13.23 -37.85 8.27
C GLU A 220 13.45 -36.43 7.72
N ASN A 221 12.61 -35.50 8.20
CA ASN A 221 12.81 -34.09 7.93
C ASN A 221 13.98 -33.59 8.76
N ASP A 222 15.12 -33.51 8.13
CA ASP A 222 16.21 -32.67 8.57
C ASP A 222 15.71 -31.21 8.55
N ILE A 223 15.17 -30.74 9.67
CA ILE A 223 14.90 -29.32 9.91
C ILE A 223 16.26 -28.64 10.05
N ARG A 224 17.00 -28.59 8.95
CA ARG A 224 18.21 -27.80 8.84
C ARG A 224 17.76 -26.37 8.96
N GLY A 225 17.92 -25.80 10.13
CA GLY A 225 17.81 -24.36 10.29
C GLY A 225 18.69 -23.72 9.22
N ASN A 226 18.16 -22.73 8.48
CA ASN A 226 18.86 -22.01 7.44
C ASN A 226 20.24 -21.59 7.95
N LYS A 227 21.28 -22.32 7.58
CA LYS A 227 22.64 -22.08 8.03
C LYS A 227 23.12 -20.75 7.43
N ALA A 228 23.67 -19.90 8.26
CA ALA A 228 24.34 -18.69 7.77
C ALA A 228 25.52 -19.10 6.88
N ILE A 229 25.53 -18.63 5.62
CA ILE A 229 26.57 -18.91 4.63
C ILE A 229 27.51 -17.73 4.42
N GLY A 230 27.30 -16.63 5.16
CA GLY A 230 28.12 -15.43 5.08
C GLY A 230 27.36 -14.18 5.53
N LYS A 231 27.88 -13.03 5.13
CA LYS A 231 27.24 -11.72 5.34
C LYS A 231 26.73 -11.17 4.00
N THR A 232 25.65 -10.41 4.06
CA THR A 232 25.09 -9.72 2.88
C THR A 232 24.71 -8.29 3.25
N SER A 233 25.02 -7.37 2.37
CA SER A 233 24.55 -5.98 2.39
C SER A 233 23.32 -5.76 1.50
N LEU A 234 22.80 -6.82 0.86
CA LEU A 234 21.59 -6.75 0.08
C LEU A 234 20.46 -6.20 0.96
N GLY A 235 19.77 -5.17 0.49
CA GLY A 235 18.61 -4.61 1.15
C GLY A 235 17.52 -5.65 1.45
N ARG A 236 16.55 -5.29 2.29
CA ARG A 236 15.43 -6.16 2.63
C ARG A 236 14.51 -6.34 1.43
N PHE A 237 13.86 -7.49 1.37
CA PHE A 237 12.80 -7.74 0.40
C PHE A 237 11.68 -6.70 0.58
N PRO A 238 11.16 -6.09 -0.51
CA PRO A 238 10.13 -5.07 -0.41
C PRO A 238 8.84 -5.63 0.21
N ALA A 239 8.23 -4.84 1.09
CA ALA A 239 6.90 -5.13 1.62
C ALA A 239 5.84 -4.44 0.76
N ASN A 240 4.59 -4.91 0.85
CA ASN A 240 3.44 -4.27 0.21
C ASN A 240 2.91 -3.04 0.98
N VAL A 241 3.74 -2.44 1.83
CA VAL A 241 3.47 -1.19 2.54
C VAL A 241 4.54 -0.18 2.16
N MET A 242 4.09 0.98 1.71
CA MET A 242 4.93 2.14 1.40
C MET A 242 4.54 3.32 2.27
N HIS A 243 5.44 4.26 2.49
CA HIS A 243 5.13 5.51 3.17
C HIS A 243 5.79 6.70 2.49
N ASP A 244 5.22 7.89 2.71
CA ASP A 244 5.68 9.14 2.12
C ASP A 244 6.99 9.67 2.71
N GLY A 245 7.54 9.02 3.72
CA GLY A 245 8.77 9.43 4.42
C GLY A 245 8.63 10.67 5.28
N SER A 246 7.42 11.21 5.45
CA SER A 246 7.18 12.38 6.28
C SER A 246 7.44 12.06 7.76
N GLU A 247 7.98 13.04 8.51
CA GLU A 247 8.19 12.90 9.95
C GLU A 247 6.90 12.53 10.70
N VAL A 248 5.75 13.03 10.21
CA VAL A 248 4.44 12.74 10.78
C VAL A 248 4.10 11.25 10.72
N VAL A 249 4.51 10.57 9.64
CA VAL A 249 4.32 9.12 9.50
C VAL A 249 5.42 8.35 10.21
N VAL A 250 6.69 8.72 9.98
CA VAL A 250 7.84 7.96 10.49
C VAL A 250 7.90 7.93 12.01
N LYS A 251 7.55 9.02 12.70
CA LYS A 251 7.56 9.10 14.16
C LYS A 251 6.49 8.25 14.84
N GLU A 252 5.41 7.91 14.15
CA GLU A 252 4.33 7.07 14.69
C GLU A 252 4.72 5.57 14.69
N PHE A 253 5.78 5.20 13.97
CA PHE A 253 6.29 3.84 14.03
C PHE A 253 7.10 3.62 15.32
N PRO A 254 6.84 2.52 16.03
CA PRO A 254 7.58 2.22 17.27
C PRO A 254 9.06 1.97 16.96
N ASN A 255 9.92 2.32 17.93
CA ASN A 255 11.27 1.81 17.91
C ASN A 255 11.27 0.34 18.28
N THR A 256 11.90 -0.47 17.45
CA THR A 256 12.01 -1.91 17.66
C THR A 256 13.47 -2.30 17.79
N LYS A 257 13.73 -3.25 18.68
CA LYS A 257 15.05 -3.84 18.90
C LYS A 257 14.93 -5.34 18.80
N SER A 258 15.74 -5.95 17.94
CA SER A 258 15.87 -7.40 17.91
C SER A 258 16.66 -7.83 19.15
N ILE A 259 16.10 -8.71 19.93
CA ILE A 259 16.82 -9.34 21.05
C ILE A 259 17.54 -10.56 20.49
N LYS A 260 18.85 -10.69 20.69
CA LYS A 260 19.57 -11.94 20.45
C LYS A 260 18.82 -13.07 21.14
N GLY A 261 18.24 -13.96 20.37
CA GLY A 261 17.56 -15.13 20.93
C GLY A 261 18.55 -15.96 21.70
N LYS A 262 18.27 -16.27 22.97
CA LYS A 262 19.01 -17.33 23.65
C LYS A 262 18.80 -18.63 22.85
N PRO A 263 19.84 -19.45 22.68
CA PRO A 263 19.68 -20.74 22.06
C PRO A 263 18.51 -21.49 22.70
N ARG A 264 17.49 -21.80 21.93
CA ARG A 264 16.37 -22.61 22.43
C ARG A 264 16.64 -24.04 21.99
N THR A 265 16.87 -24.90 22.95
CA THR A 265 16.80 -26.36 22.78
C THR A 265 15.34 -26.73 22.71
N SER A 266 14.86 -27.09 21.54
CA SER A 266 13.52 -27.68 21.42
C SER A 266 13.68 -29.19 21.34
N THR A 267 13.21 -29.88 22.38
CA THR A 267 13.15 -31.35 22.36
C THR A 267 11.89 -31.73 21.62
N ILE A 268 12.02 -32.15 20.36
CA ILE A 268 10.91 -32.76 19.63
C ILE A 268 10.82 -34.20 20.13
N LYS A 269 9.81 -34.48 20.95
CA LYS A 269 9.46 -35.86 21.32
C LYS A 269 8.72 -36.50 20.15
N ASN A 270 9.42 -37.21 19.31
CA ASN A 270 8.81 -38.11 18.34
C ASN A 270 8.21 -39.30 19.09
N GLN A 271 6.88 -39.47 18.98
CA GLN A 271 6.14 -40.57 19.60
C GLN A 271 6.36 -41.93 18.94
N THR A 272 7.25 -42.07 18.00
CA THR A 272 7.55 -43.35 17.35
C THR A 272 9.05 -43.64 17.39
N ARG A 273 9.42 -44.49 18.36
CA ARG A 273 10.63 -45.31 18.45
C ARG A 273 11.98 -44.62 18.40
N LEU A 274 12.70 -44.81 19.52
CA LEU A 274 14.14 -44.61 19.77
C LEU A 274 14.49 -43.16 20.23
N ASN A 275 15.06 -43.15 21.45
CA ASN A 275 15.64 -42.00 22.16
C ASN A 275 16.78 -41.34 21.34
N ASN A 276 16.45 -40.39 20.50
CA ASN A 276 17.39 -39.39 20.01
C ASN A 276 16.75 -38.03 20.11
N SER A 277 17.04 -37.31 21.18
CA SER A 277 16.79 -35.88 21.31
C SER A 277 17.84 -35.15 20.49
N GLN A 278 17.45 -34.64 19.31
CA GLN A 278 18.29 -33.69 18.58
C GLN A 278 18.04 -32.28 19.12
N GLU A 279 19.09 -31.67 19.59
CA GLU A 279 19.09 -30.25 19.98
C GLU A 279 19.11 -29.38 18.70
N VAL A 280 18.01 -28.70 18.42
CA VAL A 280 17.95 -27.73 17.34
C VAL A 280 18.32 -26.36 17.91
N PHE A 281 19.50 -25.88 17.54
CA PHE A 281 19.94 -24.53 17.88
C PHE A 281 19.30 -23.54 16.92
N VAL A 282 18.40 -22.69 17.40
CA VAL A 282 17.91 -21.53 16.67
C VAL A 282 18.64 -20.30 17.17
N ASN A 283 19.71 -19.90 16.50
CA ASN A 283 20.40 -18.66 16.77
C ASN A 283 19.73 -17.51 16.01
N ASN A 284 19.05 -16.64 16.71
CA ASN A 284 18.71 -15.31 16.22
C ASN A 284 19.85 -14.34 16.58
N GLU A 285 20.79 -14.18 15.69
CA GLU A 285 21.98 -13.33 15.90
C GLU A 285 21.78 -11.87 15.42
N TYR A 286 20.53 -11.44 15.17
CA TYR A 286 20.27 -10.10 14.68
C TYR A 286 20.24 -9.09 15.81
N GLU A 287 21.16 -8.13 15.79
CA GLU A 287 21.05 -6.86 16.51
C GLU A 287 20.59 -5.80 15.49
N ASP A 288 19.31 -5.51 15.47
CA ASP A 288 18.72 -4.47 14.64
C ASP A 288 17.83 -3.59 15.50
N GLU A 289 18.16 -2.30 15.60
CA GLU A 289 17.48 -1.33 16.45
C GLU A 289 17.10 -0.10 15.61
N GLY A 290 15.95 0.49 15.90
CA GLY A 290 15.47 1.73 15.29
C GLY A 290 13.99 1.73 15.00
N SER A 291 13.49 2.80 14.34
CA SER A 291 12.09 2.90 13.96
C SER A 291 11.67 1.74 13.05
N ALA A 292 10.50 1.16 13.32
CA ALA A 292 9.92 0.11 12.47
C ALA A 292 9.62 0.59 11.03
N ALA A 293 9.61 1.89 10.77
CA ALA A 293 9.50 2.46 9.42
C ALA A 293 10.59 1.92 8.46
N ARG A 294 11.77 1.53 9.00
CA ARG A 294 12.86 0.95 8.22
C ARG A 294 12.57 -0.39 7.55
N PHE A 295 11.43 -1.00 7.87
CA PHE A 295 10.98 -2.25 7.25
C PHE A 295 10.13 -2.02 5.99
N PHE A 296 9.73 -0.78 5.74
CA PHE A 296 8.79 -0.44 4.68
C PHE A 296 9.46 0.43 3.62
N TYR A 297 8.98 0.31 2.38
CA TYR A 297 9.50 1.06 1.27
C TYR A 297 9.13 2.54 1.40
N CYS A 298 10.13 3.41 1.20
CA CYS A 298 9.94 4.85 1.09
C CYS A 298 10.53 5.31 -0.25
N PRO A 299 9.70 5.59 -1.25
CA PRO A 299 10.18 6.10 -2.52
C PRO A 299 10.81 7.48 -2.31
N LYS A 300 12.11 7.56 -2.44
CA LYS A 300 12.84 8.84 -2.37
C LYS A 300 12.79 9.53 -3.73
N VAL A 301 11.90 10.50 -3.85
CA VAL A 301 11.92 11.41 -5.01
C VAL A 301 13.17 12.27 -4.95
N SER A 302 13.98 12.26 -6.00
CA SER A 302 15.18 13.08 -6.06
C SER A 302 14.84 14.57 -5.92
N LYS A 303 15.76 15.39 -5.37
CA LYS A 303 15.56 16.85 -5.27
C LYS A 303 15.27 17.49 -6.64
N LYS A 304 15.82 16.93 -7.71
CA LYS A 304 15.63 17.39 -9.09
C LYS A 304 14.21 17.16 -9.61
N GLU A 305 13.56 16.10 -9.18
CA GLU A 305 12.17 15.76 -9.55
C GLU A 305 11.14 16.54 -8.74
N ARG A 306 11.46 16.92 -7.50
CA ARG A 306 10.57 17.72 -6.65
C ARG A 306 10.45 19.19 -7.08
N ASN A 307 11.38 19.69 -7.87
CA ASN A 307 11.46 21.10 -8.29
C ASN A 307 11.10 21.32 -9.77
N ARG A 308 10.41 20.40 -10.40
CA ARG A 308 9.86 20.52 -11.77
C ARG A 308 8.39 20.87 -11.77
#